data_b5ab5686866227a7c39cb6361e27289f
#
_entry.id   b5ab5686866227a7c39cb6361e27289f
#
_cell.length_a   1.000
_cell.length_b   1.000
_cell.length_c   1.000
_cell.angle_alpha   90.00
_cell.angle_beta   90.00
_cell.angle_gamma   90.00
#
_symmetry.space_group_name_H-M   'P 1'
#
loop_
_entity.id
_entity.type
_entity.pdbx_description
1 polymer ?
#
loop_
_entity_poly.entity_id
_entity_poly.type
_entity_poly.pdbx_seq_one_letter_code
_entity_poly.pdbx_strand_id
1 'polypeptide(L)'
;MKNLFIYAAVIAATMGSMTACSDFLDVKPVTNKQEPDFVSQEGITQLLTGMYARLNSTDANDGYFRSTLTNYVYGDVMGGDANKGSTFQDQPDFTSLETYTFTTDNAYFETKWAHSYHGVFTANNVIKVADLAKEELSAIAGQSKDFYTETIAQARFIRGFFHFEVV
;
A
#
# COMPACT_ATOMS: atom_id res chain seq x y z
N MET A 1 31.83 32.98 -47.22
CA MET A 1 32.46 31.90 -46.42
C MET A 1 32.55 32.25 -44.91
N LYS A 2 32.87 33.47 -44.49
CA LYS A 2 32.95 33.85 -43.06
C LYS A 2 31.64 33.68 -42.29
N ASN A 3 30.50 33.97 -42.88
CA ASN A 3 29.22 33.87 -42.20
C ASN A 3 28.76 32.41 -42.00
N LEU A 4 29.17 31.50 -42.89
CA LEU A 4 28.84 30.06 -42.74
C LEU A 4 29.54 29.45 -41.52
N PHE A 5 30.77 29.84 -41.23
CA PHE A 5 31.49 29.40 -40.01
C PHE A 5 30.86 29.91 -38.70
N ILE A 6 30.32 31.12 -38.73
CA ILE A 6 29.64 31.70 -37.56
C ILE A 6 28.33 30.94 -37.30
N TYR A 7 27.54 30.63 -38.32
CA TYR A 7 26.32 29.84 -38.14
C TYR A 7 26.60 28.41 -37.67
N ALA A 8 27.65 27.76 -38.22
CA ALA A 8 28.07 26.43 -37.78
C ALA A 8 28.53 26.43 -36.31
N ALA A 9 29.27 27.45 -35.89
CA ALA A 9 29.70 27.58 -34.48
C ALA A 9 28.55 27.82 -33.51
N VAL A 10 27.55 28.62 -33.90
CA VAL A 10 26.35 28.86 -33.07
C VAL A 10 25.50 27.61 -32.96
N ILE A 11 25.32 26.84 -34.06
CA ILE A 11 24.57 25.56 -34.04
C ILE A 11 25.29 24.52 -33.16
N ALA A 12 26.62 24.43 -33.24
CA ALA A 12 27.41 23.52 -32.41
C ALA A 12 27.33 23.89 -30.90
N ALA A 13 27.32 25.17 -30.56
CA ALA A 13 27.20 25.66 -29.18
C ALA A 13 25.80 25.40 -28.60
N THR A 14 24.74 25.49 -29.42
CA THR A 14 23.39 25.21 -28.96
C THR A 14 23.10 23.70 -28.83
N MET A 15 23.71 22.84 -29.63
CA MET A 15 23.62 21.39 -29.46
C MET A 15 24.38 20.86 -28.24
N GLY A 16 25.48 21.51 -27.83
CA GLY A 16 26.25 21.13 -26.66
C GLY A 16 25.55 21.46 -25.32
N SER A 17 24.58 22.36 -25.30
CA SER A 17 23.85 22.73 -24.10
C SER A 17 22.62 21.86 -23.80
N MET A 18 22.30 20.90 -24.68
CA MET A 18 21.17 19.97 -24.47
C MET A 18 21.53 18.70 -23.69
N THR A 19 22.79 18.49 -23.33
CA THR A 19 23.18 17.45 -22.37
C THR A 19 23.01 17.93 -20.93
N ALA A 20 21.88 18.57 -20.63
CA ALA A 20 21.58 19.03 -19.30
C ALA A 20 21.15 17.83 -18.45
N CYS A 21 22.07 17.37 -17.62
CA CYS A 21 21.84 16.90 -16.26
C CYS A 21 20.59 16.01 -16.07
N SER A 22 20.58 14.80 -16.61
CA SER A 22 19.66 13.75 -16.16
C SER A 22 19.84 13.49 -14.65
N ASP A 23 21.07 13.55 -14.17
CA ASP A 23 21.40 13.30 -12.76
C ASP A 23 20.91 14.40 -11.80
N PHE A 24 20.69 15.62 -12.29
CA PHE A 24 20.20 16.72 -11.44
C PHE A 24 18.71 16.58 -11.10
N LEU A 25 17.95 15.92 -11.96
CA LEU A 25 16.51 15.68 -11.75
C LEU A 25 16.23 14.34 -11.05
N ASP A 26 17.22 13.45 -11.00
CA ASP A 26 17.10 12.15 -10.32
C ASP A 26 17.50 12.27 -8.85
N VAL A 27 16.76 13.12 -8.14
CA VAL A 27 16.93 13.29 -6.69
C VAL A 27 16.26 12.10 -6.00
N LYS A 28 17.05 11.16 -5.54
CA LYS A 28 16.55 10.10 -4.66
C LYS A 28 16.02 10.75 -3.38
N PRO A 29 14.75 10.50 -3.02
CA PRO A 29 14.20 11.05 -1.78
C PRO A 29 14.98 10.50 -0.58
N VAL A 30 15.59 11.40 0.20
CA VAL A 30 16.45 11.05 1.35
C VAL A 30 15.64 10.37 2.47
N THR A 31 14.33 10.62 2.52
CA THR A 31 13.46 10.17 3.62
C THR A 31 12.52 9.02 3.26
N ASN A 32 12.33 8.74 1.98
CA ASN A 32 11.42 7.67 1.53
C ASN A 32 12.22 6.57 0.83
N LYS A 33 12.16 5.36 1.38
CA LYS A 33 12.70 4.18 0.73
C LYS A 33 11.96 3.91 -0.58
N GLN A 34 12.70 3.58 -1.62
CA GLN A 34 12.18 3.17 -2.93
C GLN A 34 12.13 1.63 -3.01
N GLU A 35 11.39 1.10 -3.97
CA GLU A 35 11.26 -0.36 -4.17
C GLU A 35 12.61 -1.11 -4.17
N PRO A 36 13.69 -0.63 -4.85
CA PRO A 36 14.99 -1.30 -4.81
C PRO A 36 15.61 -1.40 -3.41
N ASP A 37 15.27 -0.48 -2.51
CA ASP A 37 15.81 -0.47 -1.14
C ASP A 37 15.24 -1.60 -0.27
N PHE A 38 14.14 -2.21 -0.72
CA PHE A 38 13.49 -3.33 -0.06
C PHE A 38 13.88 -4.71 -0.63
N VAL A 39 14.66 -4.76 -1.71
CA VAL A 39 15.12 -6.01 -2.33
C VAL A 39 16.26 -6.59 -1.49
N SER A 40 15.90 -7.06 -0.29
CA SER A 40 16.77 -7.72 0.68
C SER A 40 15.90 -8.42 1.73
N GLN A 41 16.46 -9.36 2.48
CA GLN A 41 15.72 -10.04 3.56
C GLN A 41 15.20 -9.05 4.62
N GLU A 42 16.01 -8.08 5.01
CA GLU A 42 15.61 -7.04 5.97
C GLU A 42 14.48 -6.16 5.40
N GLY A 43 14.61 -5.72 4.16
CA GLY A 43 13.60 -4.91 3.48
C GLY A 43 12.26 -5.64 3.35
N ILE A 44 12.29 -6.92 2.96
CA ILE A 44 11.10 -7.77 2.89
C ILE A 44 10.47 -7.96 4.26
N THR A 45 11.26 -8.15 5.31
CA THR A 45 10.75 -8.24 6.69
C THR A 45 10.04 -6.96 7.12
N GLN A 46 10.56 -5.79 6.72
CA GLN A 46 9.88 -4.50 6.96
C GLN A 46 8.56 -4.41 6.20
N LEU A 47 8.51 -4.85 4.95
CA LEU A 47 7.28 -4.90 4.15
C LEU A 47 6.25 -5.87 4.74
N LEU A 48 6.68 -7.05 5.20
CA LEU A 48 5.81 -8.00 5.92
C LEU A 48 5.22 -7.37 7.17
N THR A 49 6.04 -6.71 7.98
CA THR A 49 5.58 -6.01 9.19
C THR A 49 4.53 -4.95 8.84
N GLY A 50 4.77 -4.14 7.82
CA GLY A 50 3.82 -3.14 7.33
C GLY A 50 2.52 -3.77 6.80
N MET A 51 2.60 -4.93 6.15
CA MET A 51 1.44 -5.69 5.69
C MET A 51 0.60 -6.20 6.86
N TYR A 52 1.22 -6.79 7.88
CA TYR A 52 0.51 -7.25 9.08
C TYR A 52 -0.07 -6.09 9.89
N ALA A 53 0.59 -4.93 9.91
CA ALA A 53 0.06 -3.74 10.56
C ALA A 53 -1.29 -3.29 9.98
N ARG A 54 -1.60 -3.64 8.72
CA ARG A 54 -2.93 -3.38 8.12
C ARG A 54 -4.06 -4.16 8.79
N LEU A 55 -3.77 -5.29 9.42
CA LEU A 55 -4.77 -6.03 10.20
C LEU A 55 -5.23 -5.27 11.44
N ASN A 56 -4.42 -4.36 11.95
CA ASN A 56 -4.73 -3.58 13.15
C ASN A 56 -5.62 -2.35 12.88
N SER A 57 -5.88 -2.02 11.61
CA SER A 57 -6.75 -0.92 11.15
C SER A 57 -6.53 0.45 11.84
N THR A 58 -5.33 0.70 12.32
CA THR A 58 -4.95 1.93 13.01
C THR A 58 -4.44 2.99 12.04
N ASP A 59 -5.22 3.36 11.04
CA ASP A 59 -4.99 4.64 10.41
C ASP A 59 -5.73 5.71 11.21
N ALA A 60 -4.99 6.62 11.83
CA ALA A 60 -5.54 7.68 12.67
C ALA A 60 -6.50 8.61 11.91
N ASN A 61 -6.46 8.58 10.58
CA ASN A 61 -7.33 9.37 9.71
C ASN A 61 -8.67 8.70 9.40
N ASP A 62 -8.76 7.36 9.52
CA ASP A 62 -9.94 6.61 9.06
C ASP A 62 -10.97 6.33 10.16
N GLY A 63 -10.73 6.79 11.39
CA GLY A 63 -11.60 6.52 12.53
C GLY A 63 -11.62 5.02 12.89
N TYR A 64 -11.23 4.71 14.09
CA TYR A 64 -10.98 3.35 14.62
C TYR A 64 -12.07 2.29 14.35
N PHE A 65 -13.28 2.69 14.01
CA PHE A 65 -14.40 1.76 13.84
C PHE A 65 -14.75 1.45 12.39
N ARG A 66 -14.39 2.34 11.46
CA ARG A 66 -14.84 2.25 10.06
C ARG A 66 -14.10 1.19 9.27
N SER A 67 -12.81 1.03 9.57
CA SER A 67 -11.93 0.09 8.87
C SER A 67 -11.62 -1.17 9.66
N THR A 68 -12.22 -1.35 10.85
CA THR A 68 -11.85 -2.48 11.71
C THR A 68 -12.14 -3.81 11.03
N LEU A 69 -11.18 -4.70 11.15
CA LEU A 69 -11.34 -6.11 10.83
C LEU A 69 -12.11 -6.86 11.93
N THR A 70 -12.41 -6.18 13.05
CA THR A 70 -13.37 -6.71 13.99
C THR A 70 -14.73 -6.64 13.33
N ASN A 71 -15.46 -7.73 13.35
CA ASN A 71 -16.82 -7.77 12.82
C ASN A 71 -17.82 -6.98 13.68
N TYR A 72 -17.35 -6.09 14.57
CA TYR A 72 -18.22 -5.33 15.46
C TYR A 72 -19.28 -4.54 14.70
N VAL A 73 -18.88 -3.76 13.70
CA VAL A 73 -19.83 -2.92 12.92
C VAL A 73 -20.69 -3.78 12.00
N TYR A 74 -20.04 -4.57 11.15
CA TYR A 74 -20.71 -5.30 10.05
C TYR A 74 -21.25 -6.66 10.47
N GLY A 75 -20.65 -7.28 11.49
CA GLY A 75 -21.13 -8.52 12.08
C GLY A 75 -22.07 -8.29 13.25
N ASP A 76 -21.52 -7.81 14.37
CA ASP A 76 -22.26 -7.80 15.64
C ASP A 76 -23.41 -6.78 15.63
N VAL A 77 -23.15 -5.51 15.21
CA VAL A 77 -24.19 -4.47 15.23
C VAL A 77 -25.20 -4.68 14.10
N MET A 78 -24.75 -4.87 12.87
CA MET A 78 -25.68 -5.18 11.77
C MET A 78 -26.33 -6.56 11.91
N GLY A 79 -25.68 -7.51 12.58
CA GLY A 79 -26.24 -8.82 12.91
C GLY A 79 -27.30 -8.77 14.03
N GLY A 80 -27.38 -7.68 14.76
CA GLY A 80 -28.33 -7.50 15.87
C GLY A 80 -27.86 -8.10 17.19
N ASP A 81 -26.61 -8.57 17.29
CA ASP A 81 -26.03 -9.13 18.52
C ASP A 81 -25.48 -8.04 19.46
N ALA A 82 -25.22 -6.85 18.93
CA ALA A 82 -24.75 -5.70 19.68
C ALA A 82 -25.45 -4.40 19.23
N ASN A 83 -25.41 -3.40 20.11
CA ASN A 83 -25.87 -2.03 19.80
C ASN A 83 -24.68 -1.09 19.67
N LYS A 84 -24.84 -0.02 18.91
CA LYS A 84 -23.86 1.06 18.79
C LYS A 84 -23.49 1.65 20.15
N GLY A 85 -24.41 1.73 21.09
CA GLY A 85 -24.15 2.04 22.49
C GLY A 85 -24.10 3.53 22.84
N SER A 86 -24.34 4.43 21.88
CA SER A 86 -24.40 5.88 22.07
C SER A 86 -25.78 6.45 21.71
N THR A 87 -25.92 7.78 21.73
CA THR A 87 -27.17 8.42 21.31
C THR A 87 -27.44 8.26 19.83
N PHE A 88 -28.70 8.31 19.43
CA PHE A 88 -29.13 8.16 18.04
C PHE A 88 -28.49 9.18 17.08
N GLN A 89 -28.19 10.38 17.57
CA GLN A 89 -27.57 11.46 16.79
C GLN A 89 -26.04 11.35 16.70
N ASP A 90 -25.41 10.55 17.55
CA ASP A 90 -23.97 10.32 17.49
C ASP A 90 -23.67 9.36 16.35
N GLN A 91 -22.73 9.73 15.47
CA GLN A 91 -22.33 8.95 14.29
C GLN A 91 -23.55 8.48 13.47
N PRO A 92 -24.25 9.38 12.77
CA PRO A 92 -25.49 9.05 12.04
C PRO A 92 -25.32 7.92 11.02
N ASP A 93 -24.16 7.85 10.36
CA ASP A 93 -23.84 6.77 9.41
C ASP A 93 -23.83 5.41 10.11
N PHE A 94 -23.29 5.33 11.33
CA PHE A 94 -23.30 4.09 12.11
C PHE A 94 -24.71 3.75 12.58
N THR A 95 -25.47 4.74 13.03
CA THR A 95 -26.89 4.55 13.38
C THR A 95 -27.67 4.01 12.19
N SER A 96 -27.40 4.48 10.99
CA SER A 96 -28.08 3.99 9.78
C SER A 96 -27.75 2.52 9.47
N LEU A 97 -26.54 2.05 9.80
CA LEU A 97 -26.19 0.62 9.70
C LEU A 97 -26.97 -0.20 10.70
N GLU A 98 -27.02 0.23 11.97
CA GLU A 98 -27.77 -0.44 13.03
C GLU A 98 -29.28 -0.55 12.72
N THR A 99 -29.86 0.48 12.12
CA THR A 99 -31.29 0.55 11.79
C THR A 99 -31.63 0.11 10.38
N TYR A 100 -30.67 -0.34 9.57
CA TYR A 100 -30.84 -0.72 8.17
C TYR A 100 -31.44 0.39 7.28
N THR A 101 -31.16 1.65 7.61
CA THR A 101 -31.59 2.83 6.84
C THR A 101 -30.47 3.47 6.03
N PHE A 102 -29.36 2.77 5.87
CA PHE A 102 -28.18 3.25 5.14
C PHE A 102 -28.42 3.35 3.65
N THR A 103 -27.64 4.20 3.01
CA THR A 103 -27.51 4.32 1.56
C THR A 103 -26.13 3.86 1.09
N THR A 104 -25.94 3.71 -0.21
CA THR A 104 -24.69 3.21 -0.81
C THR A 104 -23.50 4.14 -0.62
N ASP A 105 -23.74 5.41 -0.27
CA ASP A 105 -22.74 6.44 0.02
C ASP A 105 -22.34 6.53 1.50
N ASN A 106 -22.77 5.56 2.32
CA ASN A 106 -22.39 5.51 3.71
C ASN A 106 -20.87 5.39 3.87
N ALA A 107 -20.28 6.33 4.64
CA ALA A 107 -18.83 6.45 4.79
C ALA A 107 -18.16 5.20 5.40
N TYR A 108 -18.91 4.35 6.11
CA TYR A 108 -18.38 3.10 6.64
C TYR A 108 -18.05 2.09 5.54
N PHE A 109 -18.90 1.98 4.51
CA PHE A 109 -18.63 1.09 3.37
C PHE A 109 -17.42 1.55 2.57
N GLU A 110 -17.34 2.86 2.29
CA GLU A 110 -16.18 3.43 1.59
C GLU A 110 -14.89 3.16 2.34
N THR A 111 -14.88 3.42 3.65
CA THR A 111 -13.68 3.23 4.46
C THR A 111 -13.27 1.76 4.55
N LYS A 112 -14.23 0.84 4.76
CA LYS A 112 -13.96 -0.61 4.80
C LYS A 112 -13.39 -1.10 3.47
N TRP A 113 -13.99 -0.68 2.36
CA TRP A 113 -13.53 -0.99 1.01
C TRP A 113 -12.11 -0.50 0.76
N ALA A 114 -11.85 0.80 0.97
CA ALA A 114 -10.54 1.41 0.75
C ALA A 114 -9.46 0.75 1.61
N HIS A 115 -9.75 0.50 2.89
CA HIS A 115 -8.81 -0.15 3.80
C HIS A 115 -8.47 -1.57 3.35
N SER A 116 -9.45 -2.36 2.99
CA SER A 116 -9.25 -3.74 2.56
C SER A 116 -8.45 -3.82 1.27
N TYR A 117 -8.77 -2.99 0.27
CA TYR A 117 -7.97 -2.94 -0.96
C TYR A 117 -6.57 -2.37 -0.75
N HIS A 118 -6.36 -1.50 0.23
CA HIS A 118 -5.02 -1.10 0.63
C HIS A 118 -4.24 -2.28 1.23
N GLY A 119 -4.89 -3.14 2.01
CA GLY A 119 -4.31 -4.40 2.49
C GLY A 119 -3.92 -5.34 1.32
N VAL A 120 -4.79 -5.51 0.33
CA VAL A 120 -4.49 -6.25 -0.91
C VAL A 120 -3.29 -5.66 -1.64
N PHE A 121 -3.25 -4.33 -1.80
CA PHE A 121 -2.13 -3.64 -2.44
C PHE A 121 -0.81 -3.88 -1.70
N THR A 122 -0.81 -3.75 -0.36
CA THR A 122 0.38 -3.98 0.45
C THR A 122 0.88 -5.43 0.33
N ALA A 123 -0.04 -6.41 0.33
CA ALA A 123 0.31 -7.81 0.12
C ALA A 123 0.89 -8.07 -1.28
N ASN A 124 0.35 -7.44 -2.32
CA ASN A 124 0.89 -7.52 -3.68
C ASN A 124 2.31 -6.94 -3.76
N ASN A 125 2.60 -5.85 -3.05
CA ASN A 125 3.95 -5.27 -2.99
C ASN A 125 4.94 -6.23 -2.33
N VAL A 126 4.56 -6.90 -1.23
CA VAL A 126 5.40 -7.93 -0.61
C VAL A 126 5.73 -9.04 -1.61
N ILE A 127 4.72 -9.56 -2.32
CA ILE A 127 4.92 -10.61 -3.33
C ILE A 127 5.88 -10.13 -4.42
N LYS A 128 5.65 -8.94 -4.96
CA LYS A 128 6.47 -8.36 -6.03
C LYS A 128 7.93 -8.24 -5.61
N VAL A 129 8.20 -7.66 -4.44
CA VAL A 129 9.57 -7.46 -3.96
C VAL A 129 10.25 -8.78 -3.60
N ALA A 130 9.52 -9.74 -3.03
CA ALA A 130 10.03 -11.07 -2.77
C ALA A 130 10.39 -11.82 -4.06
N ASP A 131 9.60 -11.68 -5.12
CA ASP A 131 9.89 -12.26 -6.43
C ASP A 131 11.15 -11.64 -7.06
N LEU A 132 11.35 -10.33 -6.92
CA LEU A 132 12.58 -9.64 -7.37
C LEU A 132 13.82 -10.11 -6.60
N ALA A 133 13.68 -10.36 -5.30
CA ALA A 133 14.79 -10.79 -4.44
C ALA A 133 15.00 -12.32 -4.44
N LYS A 134 14.23 -13.09 -5.17
CA LYS A 134 14.19 -14.54 -5.09
C LYS A 134 15.55 -15.21 -5.24
N GLU A 135 16.36 -14.77 -6.20
CA GLU A 135 17.68 -15.33 -6.45
C GLU A 135 18.65 -15.02 -5.30
N GLU A 136 18.62 -13.78 -4.81
CA GLU A 136 19.42 -13.34 -3.66
C GLU A 136 19.03 -14.10 -2.38
N LEU A 137 17.74 -14.18 -2.10
CA LEU A 137 17.22 -14.93 -0.96
C LEU A 137 17.51 -16.42 -1.07
N SER A 138 17.57 -16.97 -2.27
CA SER A 138 17.92 -18.37 -2.52
C SER A 138 19.41 -18.66 -2.39
N ALA A 139 20.26 -17.65 -2.47
CA ALA A 139 21.71 -17.78 -2.34
C ALA A 139 22.21 -17.79 -0.88
N ILE A 140 21.38 -17.32 0.07
CA ILE A 140 21.73 -17.29 1.49
C ILE A 140 21.64 -18.72 2.04
N ALA A 141 22.78 -19.35 2.24
CA ALA A 141 22.88 -20.76 2.65
C ALA A 141 22.13 -21.05 3.96
N GLY A 142 21.21 -21.99 3.91
CA GLY A 142 20.58 -22.63 5.08
C GLY A 142 19.22 -22.06 5.51
N GLN A 143 18.79 -20.86 5.07
CA GLN A 143 17.49 -20.27 5.46
C GLN A 143 16.65 -19.78 4.30
N SER A 144 17.20 -19.62 3.13
CA SER A 144 16.68 -18.78 2.07
C SER A 144 15.46 -19.33 1.33
N LYS A 145 15.45 -20.63 1.07
CA LYS A 145 14.31 -21.23 0.35
C LYS A 145 13.05 -21.19 1.20
N ASP A 146 13.20 -21.34 2.48
CA ASP A 146 12.09 -21.33 3.42
C ASP A 146 11.58 -19.90 3.61
N PHE A 147 12.48 -18.91 3.76
CA PHE A 147 12.10 -17.50 3.90
C PHE A 147 11.29 -16.98 2.71
N TYR A 148 11.72 -17.24 1.47
CA TYR A 148 10.95 -16.85 0.28
C TYR A 148 9.57 -17.51 0.27
N THR A 149 9.52 -18.82 0.48
CA THR A 149 8.28 -19.61 0.45
C THR A 149 7.32 -19.15 1.54
N GLU A 150 7.82 -18.92 2.74
CA GLU A 150 7.04 -18.42 3.87
C GLU A 150 6.53 -16.99 3.61
N THR A 151 7.37 -16.11 3.07
CA THR A 151 6.97 -14.74 2.70
C THR A 151 5.81 -14.75 1.71
N ILE A 152 5.94 -15.53 0.64
CA ILE A 152 4.89 -15.63 -0.39
C ILE A 152 3.60 -16.24 0.19
N ALA A 153 3.72 -17.25 1.05
CA ALA A 153 2.57 -17.88 1.70
C ALA A 153 1.83 -16.88 2.60
N GLN A 154 2.55 -16.15 3.45
CA GLN A 154 1.99 -15.11 4.32
C GLN A 154 1.31 -14.01 3.51
N ALA A 155 1.97 -13.49 2.49
CA ALA A 155 1.42 -12.42 1.66
C ALA A 155 0.15 -12.87 0.90
N ARG A 156 0.13 -14.08 0.38
CA ARG A 156 -1.06 -14.65 -0.27
C ARG A 156 -2.21 -14.88 0.71
N PHE A 157 -1.91 -15.33 1.92
CA PHE A 157 -2.91 -15.49 2.97
C PHE A 157 -3.55 -14.14 3.34
N ILE A 158 -2.75 -13.13 3.64
CA ILE A 158 -3.24 -11.79 3.99
C ILE A 158 -4.02 -11.16 2.83
N ARG A 159 -3.55 -11.34 1.58
CA ARG A 159 -4.30 -10.90 0.40
C ARG A 159 -5.66 -11.56 0.30
N GLY A 160 -5.72 -12.87 0.49
CA GLY A 160 -6.97 -13.63 0.49
C GLY A 160 -7.91 -13.19 1.62
N PHE A 161 -7.37 -12.95 2.80
CA PHE A 161 -8.11 -12.43 3.94
C PHE A 161 -8.78 -11.08 3.63
N PHE A 162 -8.03 -10.10 3.11
CA PHE A 162 -8.60 -8.80 2.75
C PHE A 162 -9.63 -8.88 1.62
N HIS A 163 -9.47 -9.80 0.66
CA HIS A 163 -10.52 -10.04 -0.34
C HIS A 163 -11.78 -10.64 0.29
N PHE A 164 -11.64 -11.55 1.23
CA PHE A 164 -12.76 -12.13 1.96
C PHE A 164 -13.53 -11.09 2.77
N GLU A 165 -12.85 -10.10 3.34
CA GLU A 165 -13.45 -9.04 4.14
C GLU A 165 -14.35 -8.06 3.34
N VAL A 166 -14.33 -8.09 2.00
CA VAL A 166 -15.12 -7.20 1.12
C VAL A 166 -16.14 -7.96 0.26
N VAL A 167 -16.27 -9.26 0.45
CA VAL A 167 -17.30 -10.09 -0.18
C VAL A 167 -18.46 -10.31 0.80
#